data_1f2ee504c62a001755d0d4fcb9a8c704
#
_entry.id   1f2ee504c62a001755d0d4fcb9a8c704
#
_cell.length_a   1.000
_cell.length_b   1.000
_cell.length_c   1.000
_cell.angle_alpha   90.00
_cell.angle_beta   90.00
_cell.angle_gamma   90.00
#
_symmetry.space_group_name_H-M   'P 1'
#
loop_
_entity.id
_entity.type
_entity.pdbx_description
1 polymer ?
#
loop_
_entity_poly.entity_id
_entity_poly.type
_entity_poly.pdbx_seq_one_letter_code
_entity_poly.pdbx_strand_id
1 'polypeptide(L)'
;MKRIGIYVVIVLFAGIVVSCLDDDNNYNYKQINEMQGGAFNFENFNLDYSVIEGEELVLAPTFKFTIDSITPDVSYEWYVDKKLQSGETGPTYTFKAEKSGTYQVTFAVTDNKTGVQFGKSTTINVRSIYQRGWVILSDDGGRSVLHFIVPTTQRYQATYGGETFTRDSLVYHIVK
;
A
#
# COMPACT_ATOMS: atom_id res chain seq x y z
N MET A 1 -18.04 -44.75 56.97
CA MET A 1 -18.63 -43.80 55.98
C MET A 1 -17.67 -42.68 55.48
N LYS A 2 -16.70 -42.19 56.30
CA LYS A 2 -15.76 -41.14 55.84
C LYS A 2 -14.76 -41.55 54.74
N ARG A 3 -14.39 -42.83 54.65
CA ARG A 3 -13.41 -43.32 53.67
C ARG A 3 -13.99 -43.51 52.25
N ILE A 4 -15.25 -43.80 52.11
CA ILE A 4 -15.95 -43.97 50.83
C ILE A 4 -16.05 -42.62 50.12
N GLY A 5 -16.32 -41.52 50.83
CA GLY A 5 -16.38 -40.17 50.25
C GLY A 5 -15.06 -39.72 49.61
N ILE A 6 -13.89 -40.09 50.18
CA ILE A 6 -12.58 -39.75 49.64
C ILE A 6 -12.34 -40.47 48.28
N TYR A 7 -12.70 -41.73 48.19
CA TYR A 7 -12.53 -42.49 46.93
C TYR A 7 -13.44 -41.98 45.79
N VAL A 8 -14.66 -41.56 46.12
CA VAL A 8 -15.57 -40.95 45.15
C VAL A 8 -15.02 -39.63 44.62
N VAL A 9 -14.42 -38.78 45.46
CA VAL A 9 -13.78 -37.51 45.04
C VAL A 9 -12.58 -37.76 44.19
N ILE A 10 -11.74 -38.77 44.51
CA ILE A 10 -10.54 -39.11 43.71
C ILE A 10 -10.94 -39.63 42.32
N VAL A 11 -11.97 -40.47 42.22
CA VAL A 11 -12.47 -40.99 40.94
C VAL A 11 -13.06 -39.87 40.09
N LEU A 12 -13.81 -38.92 40.69
CA LEU A 12 -14.32 -37.74 40.00
C LEU A 12 -13.22 -36.83 39.49
N PHE A 13 -12.14 -36.64 40.25
CA PHE A 13 -10.98 -35.82 39.86
C PHE A 13 -10.16 -36.50 38.76
N ALA A 14 -10.01 -37.83 38.79
CA ALA A 14 -9.29 -38.57 37.74
C ALA A 14 -10.01 -38.53 36.39
N GLY A 15 -11.34 -38.41 36.37
CA GLY A 15 -12.15 -38.30 35.13
C GLY A 15 -11.95 -36.95 34.39
N ILE A 16 -11.55 -35.89 35.10
CA ILE A 16 -11.43 -34.56 34.51
C ILE A 16 -10.10 -34.39 33.75
N VAL A 17 -9.07 -35.12 34.12
CA VAL A 17 -7.74 -34.98 33.49
C VAL A 17 -7.56 -35.80 32.19
N VAL A 18 -8.51 -36.68 31.85
CA VAL A 18 -8.44 -37.52 30.63
C VAL A 18 -9.15 -36.86 29.43
N SER A 19 -9.95 -35.82 29.66
CA SER A 19 -10.78 -35.20 28.63
C SER A 19 -10.05 -34.26 27.65
N CYS A 20 -8.73 -34.09 27.78
CA CYS A 20 -7.97 -33.16 26.94
C CYS A 20 -6.86 -33.84 26.11
N LEU A 21 -6.81 -35.18 25.98
CA LEU A 21 -5.66 -35.87 25.41
C LEU A 21 -5.91 -36.63 24.10
N ASP A 22 -7.13 -36.66 23.60
CA ASP A 22 -7.42 -37.22 22.28
C ASP A 22 -7.70 -36.09 21.27
N ASP A 23 -6.66 -35.33 20.95
CA ASP A 23 -6.60 -34.64 19.67
C ASP A 23 -6.01 -35.64 18.66
N ASP A 24 -6.87 -36.26 17.90
CA ASP A 24 -6.53 -37.28 16.88
C ASP A 24 -5.62 -36.77 15.76
N ASN A 25 -4.99 -35.60 15.89
CA ASN A 25 -4.02 -35.00 14.94
C ASN A 25 -4.36 -35.23 13.46
N ASN A 26 -5.63 -35.35 13.13
CA ASN A 26 -6.10 -35.56 11.75
C ASN A 26 -6.23 -34.27 10.95
N TYR A 27 -5.60 -33.20 11.42
CA TYR A 27 -5.51 -31.93 10.70
C TYR A 27 -4.62 -32.13 9.47
N ASN A 28 -5.24 -32.19 8.32
CA ASN A 28 -4.55 -32.20 7.05
C ASN A 28 -4.09 -30.77 6.74
N TYR A 29 -3.00 -30.33 7.37
CA TYR A 29 -2.43 -29.00 7.17
C TYR A 29 -1.97 -28.86 5.73
N LYS A 30 -2.67 -28.06 4.94
CA LYS A 30 -2.14 -27.61 3.65
C LYS A 30 -1.03 -26.62 3.93
N GLN A 31 0.12 -26.84 3.34
CA GLN A 31 1.21 -25.89 3.39
C GLN A 31 0.77 -24.59 2.67
N ILE A 32 0.79 -23.48 3.41
CA ILE A 32 0.45 -22.16 2.89
C ILE A 32 1.70 -21.61 2.21
N ASN A 33 1.50 -20.98 1.06
CA ASN A 33 2.56 -20.25 0.36
C ASN A 33 2.73 -18.87 1.03
N GLU A 34 3.66 -18.77 1.96
CA GLU A 34 3.92 -17.54 2.72
C GLU A 34 4.81 -16.58 1.93
N MET A 35 4.65 -15.28 2.16
CA MET A 35 5.57 -14.29 1.61
C MET A 35 6.93 -14.34 2.30
N GLN A 36 8.00 -14.25 1.51
CA GLN A 36 9.37 -14.13 2.04
C GLN A 36 9.51 -12.80 2.80
N GLY A 37 10.00 -12.88 4.03
CA GLY A 37 10.19 -11.70 4.86
C GLY A 37 8.95 -11.21 5.63
N GLY A 38 7.84 -11.99 5.58
CA GLY A 38 6.62 -11.75 6.33
C GLY A 38 5.42 -11.37 5.48
N ALA A 39 4.23 -11.52 6.04
CA ALA A 39 2.93 -11.43 5.36
C ALA A 39 2.65 -10.10 4.62
N PHE A 40 3.40 -9.04 4.91
CA PHE A 40 3.22 -7.71 4.32
C PHE A 40 4.48 -7.19 3.63
N ASN A 41 5.42 -8.08 3.30
CA ASN A 41 6.68 -7.72 2.68
C ASN A 41 6.53 -7.50 1.17
N PHE A 42 5.95 -6.36 0.81
CA PHE A 42 5.94 -5.86 -0.55
C PHE A 42 7.09 -4.86 -0.72
N GLU A 43 7.99 -5.15 -1.62
CA GLU A 43 9.07 -4.24 -2.05
C GLU A 43 8.50 -3.21 -3.03
N ASN A 44 9.15 -2.05 -3.14
CA ASN A 44 8.73 -0.93 -4.01
C ASN A 44 7.31 -0.41 -3.73
N PHE A 45 6.82 -0.63 -2.50
CA PHE A 45 5.53 -0.14 -2.06
C PHE A 45 5.69 0.57 -0.71
N ASN A 46 5.90 1.88 -0.77
CA ASN A 46 6.13 2.72 0.40
C ASN A 46 4.86 2.88 1.24
N LEU A 47 5.01 3.32 2.48
CA LEU A 47 3.88 3.59 3.37
C LEU A 47 3.09 4.83 2.95
N ASP A 48 3.78 5.79 2.32
CA ASP A 48 3.18 7.02 1.83
C ASP A 48 3.83 7.50 0.54
N TYR A 49 3.04 8.21 -0.25
CA TYR A 49 3.44 8.91 -1.47
C TYR A 49 2.88 10.33 -1.45
N SER A 50 3.54 11.20 -2.18
CA SER A 50 3.04 12.56 -2.42
C SER A 50 3.09 12.85 -3.92
N VAL A 51 1.97 13.31 -4.47
CA VAL A 51 1.79 13.61 -5.88
C VAL A 51 1.04 14.93 -6.02
N ILE A 52 1.20 15.62 -7.14
CA ILE A 52 0.49 16.88 -7.42
C ILE A 52 -0.78 16.57 -8.20
N GLU A 53 -1.84 17.30 -7.92
CA GLU A 53 -3.12 17.23 -8.65
C GLU A 53 -2.88 17.39 -10.16
N GLY A 54 -3.45 16.48 -10.95
CA GLY A 54 -3.23 16.36 -12.40
C GLY A 54 -2.10 15.43 -12.82
N GLU A 55 -1.26 14.96 -11.90
CA GLU A 55 -0.20 14.00 -12.19
C GLU A 55 -0.67 12.55 -12.03
N GLU A 56 0.12 11.62 -12.58
CA GLU A 56 -0.09 10.19 -12.43
C GLU A 56 1.04 9.58 -11.58
N LEU A 57 0.68 8.64 -10.71
CA LEU A 57 1.61 7.87 -9.88
C LEU A 57 1.50 6.39 -10.23
N VAL A 58 2.58 5.80 -10.73
CA VAL A 58 2.64 4.37 -11.01
C VAL A 58 3.08 3.63 -9.75
N LEU A 59 2.25 2.70 -9.28
CA LEU A 59 2.52 1.79 -8.19
C LEU A 59 2.86 0.41 -8.79
N ALA A 60 4.02 -0.12 -8.45
CA ALA A 60 4.52 -1.40 -8.97
C ALA A 60 5.17 -2.22 -7.84
N PRO A 61 4.38 -2.68 -6.86
CA PRO A 61 4.87 -3.52 -5.78
C PRO A 61 5.41 -4.85 -6.32
N THR A 62 6.48 -5.33 -5.69
CA THR A 62 7.05 -6.64 -5.94
C THR A 62 7.05 -7.48 -4.67
N PHE A 63 6.96 -8.79 -4.81
CA PHE A 63 6.94 -9.73 -3.69
C PHE A 63 7.49 -11.08 -4.15
N LYS A 64 7.83 -11.95 -3.18
CA LYS A 64 8.25 -13.33 -3.42
C LYS A 64 7.58 -14.25 -2.43
N PHE A 65 7.18 -15.41 -2.91
CA PHE A 65 6.70 -16.49 -2.04
C PHE A 65 7.82 -17.45 -1.63
N THR A 66 7.61 -18.18 -0.54
CA THR A 66 8.56 -19.16 -0.03
C THR A 66 8.62 -20.44 -0.86
N ILE A 67 7.48 -20.85 -1.41
CA ILE A 67 7.35 -22.10 -2.18
C ILE A 67 7.40 -21.83 -3.68
N ASP A 68 6.54 -20.95 -4.19
CA ASP A 68 6.43 -20.64 -5.62
C ASP A 68 7.05 -19.26 -5.90
N SER A 69 8.36 -19.14 -5.74
CA SER A 69 9.06 -17.86 -5.84
C SER A 69 9.27 -17.34 -7.27
N ILE A 70 9.22 -18.21 -8.29
CA ILE A 70 9.56 -17.85 -9.68
C ILE A 70 8.33 -17.48 -10.49
N THR A 71 7.31 -18.32 -10.49
CA THR A 71 6.05 -18.10 -11.25
C THR A 71 4.85 -18.43 -10.39
N PRO A 72 4.51 -17.57 -9.43
CA PRO A 72 3.35 -17.80 -8.58
C PRO A 72 2.05 -17.67 -9.38
N ASP A 73 1.12 -18.59 -9.13
CA ASP A 73 -0.25 -18.53 -9.68
C ASP A 73 -1.08 -17.62 -8.76
N VAL A 74 -1.21 -16.34 -9.13
CA VAL A 74 -1.84 -15.31 -8.29
C VAL A 74 -2.81 -14.45 -9.06
N SER A 75 -3.76 -13.88 -8.33
CA SER A 75 -4.66 -12.81 -8.77
C SER A 75 -4.36 -11.53 -8.03
N TYR A 76 -4.57 -10.38 -8.70
CA TYR A 76 -4.30 -9.06 -8.15
C TYR A 76 -5.57 -8.26 -8.05
N GLU A 77 -5.67 -7.47 -6.97
CA GLU A 77 -6.75 -6.53 -6.76
C GLU A 77 -6.21 -5.21 -6.22
N TRP A 78 -6.76 -4.11 -6.71
CA TRP A 78 -6.46 -2.77 -6.26
C TRP A 78 -7.70 -2.10 -5.68
N TYR A 79 -7.53 -1.44 -4.55
CA TYR A 79 -8.60 -0.71 -3.91
C TYR A 79 -8.15 0.73 -3.67
N VAL A 80 -9.04 1.69 -3.95
CA VAL A 80 -8.88 3.10 -3.58
C VAL A 80 -10.02 3.45 -2.63
N ASP A 81 -9.69 3.92 -1.42
CA ASP A 81 -10.64 4.21 -0.35
C ASP A 81 -11.64 3.06 -0.12
N LYS A 82 -11.11 1.82 -0.08
CA LYS A 82 -11.86 0.57 0.08
C LYS A 82 -12.77 0.20 -1.10
N LYS A 83 -12.70 0.91 -2.22
CA LYS A 83 -13.46 0.59 -3.43
C LYS A 83 -12.57 -0.16 -4.41
N LEU A 84 -13.02 -1.34 -4.85
CA LEU A 84 -12.33 -2.14 -5.84
C LEU A 84 -12.23 -1.36 -7.17
N GLN A 85 -11.02 -1.33 -7.74
CA GLN A 85 -10.76 -0.78 -9.06
C GLN A 85 -11.00 -1.86 -10.11
N SER A 86 -12.24 -1.91 -10.61
CA SER A 86 -12.66 -2.92 -11.58
C SER A 86 -11.89 -2.76 -12.89
N GLY A 87 -11.22 -3.85 -13.33
CA GLY A 87 -10.39 -3.85 -14.53
C GLY A 87 -8.89 -3.72 -14.28
N GLU A 88 -8.48 -3.30 -13.08
CA GLU A 88 -7.07 -3.23 -12.66
C GLU A 88 -6.66 -4.56 -12.01
N THR A 89 -6.41 -5.57 -12.85
CA THR A 89 -6.09 -6.95 -12.42
C THR A 89 -4.60 -7.30 -12.57
N GLY A 90 -3.75 -6.32 -12.86
CA GLY A 90 -2.32 -6.47 -13.02
C GLY A 90 -1.51 -6.19 -11.74
N PRO A 91 -0.19 -6.52 -11.76
CA PRO A 91 0.70 -6.22 -10.64
C PRO A 91 1.04 -4.73 -10.51
N THR A 92 0.65 -3.91 -11.48
CA THR A 92 0.88 -2.46 -11.50
C THR A 92 -0.43 -1.71 -11.56
N TYR A 93 -0.46 -0.55 -10.89
CA TYR A 93 -1.61 0.34 -10.88
C TYR A 93 -1.16 1.79 -11.11
N THR A 94 -1.85 2.50 -12.01
CA THR A 94 -1.62 3.92 -12.25
C THR A 94 -2.70 4.73 -11.53
N PHE A 95 -2.31 5.32 -10.40
CA PHE A 95 -3.18 6.22 -9.65
C PHE A 95 -3.20 7.59 -10.32
N LYS A 96 -4.39 8.08 -10.67
CA LYS A 96 -4.62 9.40 -11.25
C LYS A 96 -5.00 10.38 -10.15
N ALA A 97 -4.16 11.39 -9.95
CA ALA A 97 -4.37 12.41 -8.92
C ALA A 97 -5.37 13.48 -9.39
N GLU A 98 -6.63 13.12 -9.58
CA GLU A 98 -7.65 14.01 -10.16
C GLU A 98 -8.04 15.17 -9.24
N LYS A 99 -7.96 14.96 -7.94
CA LYS A 99 -8.38 15.95 -6.94
C LYS A 99 -7.46 15.91 -5.73
N SER A 100 -7.12 17.07 -5.20
CA SER A 100 -6.34 17.19 -3.96
C SER A 100 -7.07 16.55 -2.77
N GLY A 101 -6.31 15.85 -1.93
CA GLY A 101 -6.83 15.09 -0.79
C GLY A 101 -5.90 13.96 -0.39
N THR A 102 -6.34 13.16 0.56
CA THR A 102 -5.63 11.97 1.04
C THR A 102 -6.41 10.74 0.64
N TYR A 103 -5.75 9.81 -0.03
CA TYR A 103 -6.33 8.57 -0.54
C TYR A 103 -5.61 7.38 0.08
N GLN A 104 -6.36 6.35 0.44
CA GLN A 104 -5.79 5.08 0.85
C GLN A 104 -5.84 4.12 -0.34
N VAL A 105 -4.67 3.66 -0.79
CA VAL A 105 -4.58 2.65 -1.85
C VAL A 105 -4.12 1.34 -1.24
N THR A 106 -4.85 0.25 -1.53
CA THR A 106 -4.53 -1.09 -1.05
C THR A 106 -4.25 -1.99 -2.25
N PHE A 107 -3.11 -2.65 -2.22
CA PHE A 107 -2.75 -3.73 -3.12
C PHE A 107 -2.99 -5.06 -2.44
N ALA A 108 -3.69 -5.96 -3.08
CA ALA A 108 -3.97 -7.31 -2.59
C ALA A 108 -3.57 -8.35 -3.63
N VAL A 109 -2.96 -9.43 -3.14
CA VAL A 109 -2.51 -10.58 -3.94
C VAL A 109 -3.12 -11.83 -3.35
N THR A 110 -3.84 -12.60 -4.15
CA THR A 110 -4.43 -13.87 -3.75
C THR A 110 -3.66 -15.01 -4.40
N ASP A 111 -3.13 -15.92 -3.60
CA ASP A 111 -2.60 -17.19 -4.10
C ASP A 111 -3.77 -18.09 -4.54
N ASN A 112 -3.89 -18.34 -5.83
CA ASN A 112 -5.01 -19.07 -6.42
C ASN A 112 -5.05 -20.56 -6.01
N LYS A 113 -3.92 -21.14 -5.58
CA LYS A 113 -3.84 -22.53 -5.13
C LYS A 113 -4.40 -22.73 -3.73
N THR A 114 -4.18 -21.75 -2.84
CA THR A 114 -4.56 -21.85 -1.43
C THR A 114 -5.75 -20.97 -1.09
N GLY A 115 -6.03 -19.94 -1.90
CA GLY A 115 -7.05 -18.90 -1.64
C GLY A 115 -6.62 -17.90 -0.56
N VAL A 116 -5.36 -17.94 -0.12
CA VAL A 116 -4.86 -16.99 0.89
C VAL A 116 -4.57 -15.65 0.23
N GLN A 117 -5.08 -14.57 0.81
CA GLN A 117 -4.87 -13.21 0.34
C GLN A 117 -3.88 -12.46 1.24
N PHE A 118 -2.94 -11.78 0.61
CA PHE A 118 -1.97 -10.88 1.23
C PHE A 118 -2.23 -9.46 0.75
N GLY A 119 -2.21 -8.49 1.64
CA GLY A 119 -2.50 -7.11 1.27
C GLY A 119 -1.69 -6.10 2.05
N LYS A 120 -1.38 -4.97 1.42
CA LYS A 120 -0.73 -3.82 2.04
C LYS A 120 -1.36 -2.53 1.54
N SER A 121 -1.53 -1.59 2.45
CA SER A 121 -2.07 -0.27 2.13
C SER A 121 -0.97 0.78 2.15
N THR A 122 -1.13 1.78 1.30
CA THR A 122 -0.33 3.00 1.27
C THR A 122 -1.25 4.22 1.33
N THR A 123 -0.71 5.33 1.78
CA THR A 123 -1.39 6.63 1.77
C THR A 123 -0.83 7.48 0.64
N ILE A 124 -1.70 8.02 -0.21
CA ILE A 124 -1.33 8.95 -1.27
C ILE A 124 -1.87 10.33 -0.90
N ASN A 125 -0.96 11.27 -0.69
CA ASN A 125 -1.28 12.68 -0.44
C ASN A 125 -1.23 13.45 -1.75
N VAL A 126 -2.39 13.75 -2.33
CA VAL A 126 -2.52 14.58 -3.52
C VAL A 126 -2.55 16.04 -3.08
N ARG A 127 -1.55 16.77 -3.47
CA ARG A 127 -1.42 18.21 -3.16
C ARG A 127 -1.97 19.03 -4.33
N SER A 128 -2.73 20.07 -3.99
CA SER A 128 -3.14 21.05 -4.98
C SER A 128 -1.95 21.84 -5.51
N ILE A 129 -1.96 22.15 -6.79
CA ILE A 129 -1.00 23.07 -7.43
C ILE A 129 -1.01 24.44 -6.77
N TYR A 130 -2.13 24.82 -6.14
CA TYR A 130 -2.32 26.13 -5.50
C TYR A 130 -1.87 26.21 -4.04
N GLN A 131 -1.29 25.13 -3.48
CA GLN A 131 -0.84 25.13 -2.08
C GLN A 131 0.37 26.02 -1.80
N ARG A 132 1.19 26.30 -2.82
CA ARG A 132 2.36 27.16 -2.71
C ARG A 132 2.43 28.06 -3.92
N GLY A 133 2.43 29.37 -3.69
CA GLY A 133 2.56 30.30 -4.79
C GLY A 133 2.12 31.71 -4.40
N TRP A 134 2.13 32.57 -5.38
CA TRP A 134 1.73 33.96 -5.27
C TRP A 134 0.48 34.19 -6.08
N VAL A 135 -0.50 34.84 -5.48
CA VAL A 135 -1.71 35.29 -6.16
C VAL A 135 -1.51 36.74 -6.53
N ILE A 136 -1.65 37.06 -7.82
CA ILE A 136 -1.52 38.41 -8.34
C ILE A 136 -2.84 38.79 -8.98
N LEU A 137 -3.43 39.86 -8.52
CA LEU A 137 -4.56 40.50 -9.19
C LEU A 137 -4.02 41.59 -10.12
N SER A 138 -4.34 41.48 -11.41
CA SER A 138 -3.97 42.45 -12.43
C SER A 138 -5.20 42.98 -13.17
N ASP A 139 -5.04 44.16 -13.75
CA ASP A 139 -6.04 44.72 -14.69
C ASP A 139 -5.59 44.44 -16.12
N ASP A 140 -6.44 43.80 -16.89
CA ASP A 140 -6.26 43.52 -18.32
C ASP A 140 -7.36 44.23 -19.10
N GLY A 141 -7.12 45.49 -19.40
CA GLY A 141 -8.06 46.30 -20.19
C GLY A 141 -9.43 46.55 -19.55
N GLY A 142 -9.46 46.80 -18.25
CA GLY A 142 -10.67 47.02 -17.44
C GLY A 142 -11.32 45.73 -16.93
N ARG A 143 -10.62 44.58 -16.98
CA ARG A 143 -11.04 43.33 -16.38
C ARG A 143 -10.05 42.94 -15.30
N SER A 144 -10.55 42.63 -14.12
CA SER A 144 -9.72 42.05 -13.07
C SER A 144 -9.39 40.60 -13.41
N VAL A 145 -8.09 40.29 -13.54
CA VAL A 145 -7.59 38.94 -13.82
C VAL A 145 -6.74 38.45 -12.65
N LEU A 146 -7.03 37.24 -12.19
CA LEU A 146 -6.28 36.58 -11.15
C LEU A 146 -5.25 35.65 -11.77
N HIS A 147 -3.97 35.89 -11.44
CA HIS A 147 -2.86 35.03 -11.84
C HIS A 147 -2.32 34.30 -10.61
N PHE A 148 -1.98 33.04 -10.80
CA PHE A 148 -1.31 32.26 -9.76
C PHE A 148 0.10 31.87 -10.22
N ILE A 149 1.12 32.27 -9.47
CA ILE A 149 2.50 31.94 -9.75
C ILE A 149 2.90 30.76 -8.89
N VAL A 150 3.16 29.62 -9.52
CA VAL A 150 3.56 28.38 -8.85
C VAL A 150 5.07 28.21 -8.92
N PRO A 151 5.76 28.01 -7.79
CA PRO A 151 7.16 27.60 -7.79
C PRO A 151 7.28 26.13 -8.21
N THR A 152 8.08 25.87 -9.22
CA THR A 152 8.39 24.53 -9.71
C THR A 152 9.90 24.31 -9.68
N THR A 153 10.35 23.17 -9.23
CA THR A 153 11.77 22.81 -9.30
C THR A 153 12.07 22.23 -10.67
N GLN A 154 12.96 22.87 -11.40
CA GLN A 154 13.43 22.38 -12.69
C GLN A 154 14.89 21.96 -12.57
N ARG A 155 15.19 20.78 -13.07
CA ARG A 155 16.55 20.24 -13.10
C ARG A 155 17.25 20.64 -14.38
N TYR A 156 18.39 21.31 -14.22
CA TYR A 156 19.25 21.70 -15.33
C TYR A 156 20.56 20.90 -15.30
N GLN A 157 21.02 20.56 -16.48
CA GLN A 157 22.38 20.07 -16.66
C GLN A 157 23.21 21.19 -17.26
N ALA A 158 24.35 21.49 -16.64
CA ALA A 158 25.33 22.45 -17.12
C ALA A 158 26.69 21.79 -17.23
N THR A 159 27.39 22.01 -18.34
CA THR A 159 28.75 21.50 -18.56
C THR A 159 29.73 22.66 -18.41
N TYR A 160 30.68 22.51 -17.51
CA TYR A 160 31.76 23.46 -17.31
C TYR A 160 33.11 22.72 -17.15
N GLY A 161 34.11 23.10 -17.89
CA GLY A 161 35.43 22.46 -17.83
C GLY A 161 35.44 20.99 -18.27
N GLY A 162 34.45 20.54 -19.05
CA GLY A 162 34.32 19.13 -19.48
C GLY A 162 33.57 18.23 -18.50
N GLU A 163 33.17 18.76 -17.35
CA GLU A 163 32.38 18.05 -16.36
C GLU A 163 30.91 18.50 -16.42
N THR A 164 29.97 17.54 -16.30
CA THR A 164 28.54 17.82 -16.29
C THR A 164 28.02 17.84 -14.86
N PHE A 165 27.45 18.96 -14.48
CA PHE A 165 26.84 19.18 -13.17
C PHE A 165 25.31 19.19 -13.30
N THR A 166 24.62 18.53 -12.38
CA THR A 166 23.18 18.63 -12.26
C THR A 166 22.84 19.62 -11.17
N ARG A 167 22.03 20.63 -11.50
CA ARG A 167 21.58 21.66 -10.55
C ARG A 167 20.07 21.79 -10.61
N ASP A 168 19.43 21.78 -9.45
CA ASP A 168 18.04 22.10 -9.32
C ASP A 168 17.86 23.61 -9.15
N SER A 169 16.99 24.20 -9.95
CA SER A 169 16.64 25.63 -9.90
C SER A 169 15.15 25.81 -9.71
N LEU A 170 14.78 26.76 -8.87
CA LEU A 170 13.39 27.14 -8.68
C LEU A 170 12.94 28.03 -9.85
N VAL A 171 11.90 27.60 -10.55
CA VAL A 171 11.28 28.33 -11.66
C VAL A 171 9.85 28.64 -11.29
N TYR A 172 9.38 29.81 -11.67
CA TYR A 172 8.02 30.27 -11.42
C TYR A 172 7.20 30.24 -12.70
N HIS A 173 6.09 29.52 -12.68
CA HIS A 173 5.15 29.46 -13.80
C HIS A 173 3.86 30.19 -13.45
N ILE A 174 3.31 30.92 -14.42
CA ILE A 174 2.00 31.56 -14.30
C ILE A 174 0.94 30.57 -14.74
N VAL A 175 0.02 30.26 -13.85
CA VAL A 175 -1.20 29.46 -14.15
C VAL A 175 -2.34 30.47 -14.31
N LYS A 176 -2.97 30.43 -15.47
CA LYS A 176 -4.14 31.27 -15.80
C LYS A 176 -5.45 30.55 -15.53
#